data_ed955332c4d910e0cd892b3bdd709a73
#
_entry.id   ed955332c4d910e0cd892b3bdd709a73
#
_cell.length_a   1.000
_cell.length_b   1.000
_cell.length_c   1.000
_cell.angle_alpha   90.00
_cell.angle_beta   90.00
_cell.angle_gamma   90.00
#
_symmetry.space_group_name_H-M   'P 1'
#
loop_
_entity.id
_entity.type
_entity.pdbx_description
1 polymer ?
#
loop_
_entity_poly.entity_id
_entity_poly.type
_entity_poly.pdbx_seq_one_letter_code
_entity_poly.pdbx_strand_id
1 'polypeptide(L)'
;MVSLSGINAWTLDRSADLSAELTSRGVPLSMLFSPRIAGVEQPNVVLTWVREQHAAGNALLQHGYDHVTDHPARTIRRRAEFASLPAHEAKLRLTASAATMERLNLVTDAFVPPRWVASPGTLLALRHKGFTMCADLMGIRDLRTGTVHRGRVQGFGFGERTEPWWCFALVMGAARAARRGNLIRLAVDTTDLARSGPRQALLDAVDIALHHGASALTYPALVSRRPARAA
;
A
#
# COMPACT_ATOMS: atom_id res chain seq x y z
N MET A 1 -3.30 -0.20 10.20
CA MET A 1 -2.27 -0.05 9.16
C MET A 1 -2.67 1.08 8.24
N VAL A 2 -1.74 1.98 7.92
CA VAL A 2 -1.94 3.07 6.96
C VAL A 2 -0.97 2.87 5.80
N SER A 3 -1.44 3.02 4.57
CA SER A 3 -0.61 2.94 3.36
C SER A 3 -0.80 4.15 2.47
N LEU A 4 0.29 4.62 1.88
CA LEU A 4 0.37 5.78 1.00
C LEU A 4 0.90 5.36 -0.36
N SER A 5 0.17 5.67 -1.42
CA SER A 5 0.58 5.54 -2.83
C SER A 5 0.76 6.91 -3.51
N GLY A 6 1.31 6.92 -4.72
CA GLY A 6 1.46 8.14 -5.51
C GLY A 6 2.62 9.04 -5.09
N ILE A 7 3.59 8.52 -4.32
CA ILE A 7 4.77 9.27 -3.85
C ILE A 7 5.64 9.63 -5.06
N ASN A 8 5.84 10.92 -5.30
CA ASN A 8 6.68 11.46 -6.37
C ASN A 8 7.14 12.90 -6.03
N ALA A 9 7.92 13.54 -6.90
CA ALA A 9 8.47 14.87 -6.62
C ALA A 9 7.41 15.95 -6.37
N TRP A 10 6.27 15.90 -7.07
CA TRP A 10 5.20 16.91 -6.89
C TRP A 10 4.32 16.68 -5.68
N THR A 11 4.41 15.50 -5.09
CA THR A 11 3.58 15.08 -3.94
C THR A 11 4.39 14.86 -2.68
N LEU A 12 5.71 15.13 -2.73
CA LEU A 12 6.64 14.81 -1.66
C LEU A 12 6.29 15.52 -0.35
N ASP A 13 5.99 16.82 -0.42
CA ASP A 13 5.64 17.62 0.78
C ASP A 13 4.41 17.04 1.48
N ARG A 14 3.36 16.71 0.72
CA ARG A 14 2.14 16.09 1.28
C ARG A 14 2.41 14.71 1.88
N SER A 15 3.34 13.96 1.27
CA SER A 15 3.76 12.66 1.78
C SER A 15 4.51 12.82 3.10
N ALA A 16 5.38 13.83 3.20
CA ALA A 16 6.13 14.15 4.41
C ALA A 16 5.21 14.63 5.54
N ASP A 17 4.27 15.52 5.23
CA ASP A 17 3.27 16.02 6.17
C ASP A 17 2.45 14.88 6.76
N LEU A 18 1.93 13.98 5.91
CA LEU A 18 1.17 12.82 6.39
C LEU A 18 2.04 11.89 7.26
N SER A 19 3.29 11.65 6.85
CA SER A 19 4.21 10.82 7.63
C SER A 19 4.47 11.41 9.01
N ALA A 20 4.67 12.73 9.11
CA ALA A 20 4.84 13.43 10.38
C ALA A 20 3.60 13.32 11.29
N GLU A 21 2.40 13.52 10.72
CA GLU A 21 1.12 13.39 11.42
C GLU A 21 0.89 11.96 11.95
N LEU A 22 1.25 10.95 11.19
CA LEU A 22 1.14 9.56 11.63
C LEU A 22 2.19 9.23 12.71
N THR A 23 3.41 9.74 12.54
CA THR A 23 4.49 9.56 13.53
C THR A 23 4.12 10.17 14.88
N SER A 24 3.50 11.35 14.90
CA SER A 24 3.02 11.99 16.15
C SER A 24 1.96 11.17 16.90
N ARG A 25 1.26 10.28 16.17
CA ARG A 25 0.26 9.32 16.68
C ARG A 25 0.84 7.94 17.00
N GLY A 26 2.14 7.74 16.80
CA GLY A 26 2.79 6.43 16.94
C GLY A 26 2.36 5.42 15.88
N VAL A 27 1.92 5.87 14.71
CA VAL A 27 1.44 5.02 13.62
C VAL A 27 2.48 4.95 12.50
N PRO A 28 3.12 3.79 12.27
CA PRO A 28 4.06 3.65 11.18
C PRO A 28 3.35 3.62 9.82
N LEU A 29 3.96 4.27 8.84
CA LEU A 29 3.47 4.34 7.47
C LEU A 29 3.97 3.13 6.65
N SER A 30 3.12 2.63 5.75
CA SER A 30 3.50 1.67 4.71
C SER A 30 3.53 2.39 3.36
N MET A 31 4.72 2.67 2.86
CA MET A 31 4.93 3.37 1.59
C MET A 31 4.78 2.39 0.43
N LEU A 32 3.79 2.63 -0.42
CA LEU A 32 3.58 1.88 -1.66
C LEU A 32 4.36 2.56 -2.77
N PHE A 33 5.55 2.08 -3.05
CA PHE A 33 6.52 2.76 -3.90
C PHE A 33 6.71 2.06 -5.24
N SER A 34 6.64 2.85 -6.31
CA SER A 34 7.03 2.44 -7.66
C SER A 34 8.34 3.12 -8.04
N PRO A 35 9.35 2.35 -8.49
CA PRO A 35 10.65 2.93 -8.84
C PRO A 35 10.61 3.82 -10.07
N ARG A 36 9.56 3.66 -10.89
CA ARG A 36 9.32 4.46 -12.09
C ARG A 36 7.87 4.92 -12.14
N ILE A 37 7.64 6.05 -12.78
CA ILE A 37 6.29 6.56 -13.10
C ILE A 37 6.29 6.94 -14.58
N ALA A 38 5.37 6.35 -15.35
CA ALA A 38 5.26 6.57 -16.81
C ALA A 38 6.62 6.44 -17.54
N GLY A 39 7.39 5.40 -17.21
CA GLY A 39 8.68 5.13 -17.82
C GLY A 39 9.86 5.97 -17.31
N VAL A 40 9.64 6.93 -16.39
CA VAL A 40 10.69 7.79 -15.83
C VAL A 40 11.03 7.35 -14.41
N GLU A 41 12.33 7.27 -14.10
CA GLU A 41 12.79 6.97 -12.74
C GLU A 41 12.50 8.11 -11.77
N GLN A 42 12.25 7.76 -10.52
CA GLN A 42 12.04 8.72 -9.45
C GLN A 42 13.30 9.55 -9.20
N PRO A 43 13.17 10.88 -9.00
CA PRO A 43 14.31 11.75 -8.75
C PRO A 43 14.92 11.50 -7.36
N ASN A 44 16.21 11.85 -7.21
CA ASN A 44 16.98 11.61 -5.99
C ASN A 44 16.33 12.16 -4.71
N VAL A 45 15.64 13.29 -4.78
CA VAL A 45 14.96 13.88 -3.61
C VAL A 45 13.89 12.94 -3.05
N VAL A 46 13.11 12.28 -3.92
CA VAL A 46 12.11 11.28 -3.53
C VAL A 46 12.79 10.04 -2.96
N LEU A 47 13.85 9.56 -3.64
CA LEU A 47 14.60 8.37 -3.19
C LEU A 47 15.24 8.57 -1.82
N THR A 48 15.80 9.73 -1.57
CA THR A 48 16.38 10.09 -0.27
C THR A 48 15.33 10.08 0.81
N TRP A 49 14.20 10.76 0.60
CA TRP A 49 13.09 10.77 1.54
C TRP A 49 12.56 9.36 1.84
N VAL A 50 12.35 8.52 0.83
CA VAL A 50 11.88 7.14 1.02
C VAL A 50 12.86 6.32 1.86
N ARG A 51 14.18 6.47 1.63
CA ARG A 51 15.21 5.79 2.44
C ARG A 51 15.19 6.26 3.90
N GLU A 52 15.10 7.57 4.12
CA GLU A 52 15.02 8.16 5.46
C GLU A 52 13.78 7.66 6.21
N GLN A 53 12.62 7.64 5.55
CA GLN A 53 11.39 7.11 6.14
C GLN A 53 11.51 5.61 6.44
N HIS A 54 12.15 4.85 5.57
CA HIS A 54 12.38 3.42 5.81
C HIS A 54 13.34 3.18 6.98
N ALA A 55 14.41 3.95 7.09
CA ALA A 55 15.34 3.92 8.23
C ALA A 55 14.67 4.34 9.55
N ALA A 56 13.66 5.22 9.50
CA ALA A 56 12.87 5.64 10.65
C ALA A 56 11.81 4.60 11.09
N GLY A 57 11.72 3.42 10.43
CA GLY A 57 10.81 2.34 10.81
C GLY A 57 9.51 2.27 10.00
N ASN A 58 9.33 3.14 9.02
CA ASN A 58 8.25 3.01 8.04
C ASN A 58 8.53 1.85 7.08
N ALA A 59 7.48 1.18 6.60
CA ALA A 59 7.66 0.06 5.69
C ALA A 59 7.73 0.50 4.23
N LEU A 60 8.65 -0.09 3.49
CA LEU A 60 8.71 0.03 2.04
C LEU A 60 8.07 -1.20 1.40
N LEU A 61 7.10 -0.99 0.50
CA LEU A 61 6.44 -2.04 -0.27
C LEU A 61 6.53 -1.70 -1.76
N GLN A 62 6.93 -2.66 -2.56
CA GLN A 62 6.95 -2.48 -4.01
C GLN A 62 5.52 -2.40 -4.55
N HIS A 63 5.23 -1.34 -5.33
CA HIS A 63 3.90 -1.06 -5.87
C HIS A 63 3.91 -1.01 -7.39
N GLY A 64 4.01 -2.19 -8.01
CA GLY A 64 4.17 -2.30 -9.46
C GLY A 64 5.57 -1.97 -9.94
N TYR A 65 5.69 -1.62 -11.22
CA TYR A 65 6.94 -1.23 -11.86
C TYR A 65 6.92 0.23 -12.32
N ASP A 66 6.00 0.59 -13.22
CA ASP A 66 5.88 1.95 -13.76
C ASP A 66 4.43 2.43 -13.93
N HIS A 67 3.46 1.64 -13.48
CA HIS A 67 2.01 1.90 -13.58
C HIS A 67 1.48 2.04 -15.02
N VAL A 68 2.28 1.69 -16.03
CA VAL A 68 1.82 1.66 -17.42
C VAL A 68 0.99 0.41 -17.70
N THR A 69 -0.12 0.57 -18.38
CA THR A 69 -0.97 -0.52 -18.83
C THR A 69 -0.88 -0.64 -20.35
N ASP A 70 -0.35 -1.74 -20.83
CA ASP A 70 -0.10 -1.97 -22.27
C ASP A 70 -1.38 -2.27 -23.09
N HIS A 71 -2.54 -2.39 -22.43
CA HIS A 71 -3.77 -2.76 -23.11
C HIS A 71 -4.92 -1.76 -22.86
N PRO A 72 -5.64 -1.36 -23.92
CA PRO A 72 -6.89 -0.62 -23.82
C PRO A 72 -8.00 -1.54 -23.29
N ALA A 73 -7.92 -1.91 -22.00
CA ALA A 73 -8.89 -2.78 -21.41
C ALA A 73 -10.21 -2.05 -21.13
N ARG A 74 -11.33 -2.66 -21.54
CA ARG A 74 -12.70 -2.11 -21.39
C ARG A 74 -13.17 -1.99 -19.92
N THR A 75 -12.52 -2.64 -18.96
CA THR A 75 -12.93 -2.62 -17.57
C THR A 75 -11.83 -2.05 -16.67
N ILE A 76 -12.21 -1.25 -15.69
CA ILE A 76 -11.30 -0.61 -14.70
C ILE A 76 -10.40 -1.64 -13.99
N ARG A 77 -10.90 -2.85 -13.72
CA ARG A 77 -10.12 -3.93 -13.09
C ARG A 77 -8.98 -4.44 -13.95
N ARG A 78 -9.13 -4.46 -15.28
CA ARG A 78 -8.08 -4.92 -16.21
C ARG A 78 -7.05 -3.85 -16.55
N ARG A 79 -7.27 -2.61 -16.13
CA ARG A 79 -6.33 -1.48 -16.34
C ARG A 79 -5.22 -1.40 -15.29
N ALA A 80 -5.16 -2.32 -14.34
CA ALA A 80 -4.06 -2.34 -13.36
C ALA A 80 -2.93 -3.24 -13.87
N GLU A 81 -1.71 -2.77 -13.75
CA GLU A 81 -0.49 -3.37 -14.31
C GLU A 81 -0.36 -4.90 -14.06
N PHE A 82 -0.75 -5.37 -12.87
CA PHE A 82 -0.61 -6.78 -12.46
C PHE A 82 -1.94 -7.54 -12.37
N ALA A 83 -3.05 -6.95 -12.82
CA ALA A 83 -4.39 -7.52 -12.60
C ALA A 83 -4.73 -8.72 -13.50
N SER A 84 -4.06 -8.86 -14.65
CA SER A 84 -4.37 -9.90 -15.67
C SER A 84 -3.14 -10.59 -16.23
N LEU A 85 -1.94 -10.33 -15.70
CA LEU A 85 -0.71 -10.88 -16.24
C LEU A 85 -0.63 -12.40 -16.05
N PRO A 86 -0.17 -13.15 -17.07
CA PRO A 86 0.28 -14.52 -16.89
C PRO A 86 1.60 -14.55 -16.10
N ALA A 87 1.94 -15.70 -15.53
CA ALA A 87 3.06 -15.82 -14.60
C ALA A 87 4.42 -15.41 -15.18
N HIS A 88 4.66 -15.76 -16.48
CA HIS A 88 5.92 -15.43 -17.16
C HIS A 88 6.09 -13.91 -17.35
N GLU A 89 5.04 -13.22 -17.74
CA GLU A 89 5.06 -11.77 -17.94
C GLU A 89 5.17 -11.02 -16.60
N ALA A 90 4.38 -11.45 -15.61
CA ALA A 90 4.51 -10.92 -14.25
C ALA A 90 5.95 -11.09 -13.71
N LYS A 91 6.57 -12.27 -13.95
CA LYS A 91 7.95 -12.53 -13.56
C LYS A 91 8.95 -11.58 -14.23
N LEU A 92 8.78 -11.30 -15.53
CA LEU A 92 9.65 -10.36 -16.26
C LEU A 92 9.55 -8.94 -15.67
N ARG A 93 8.33 -8.43 -15.46
CA ARG A 93 8.11 -7.11 -14.86
C ARG A 93 8.65 -7.02 -13.43
N LEU A 94 8.42 -8.04 -12.60
CA LEU A 94 8.96 -8.11 -11.25
C LEU A 94 10.50 -8.16 -11.24
N THR A 95 11.12 -8.85 -12.22
CA THR A 95 12.59 -8.87 -12.36
C THR A 95 13.12 -7.49 -12.70
N ALA A 96 12.52 -6.81 -13.67
CA ALA A 96 12.93 -5.45 -14.05
C ALA A 96 12.75 -4.46 -12.90
N SER A 97 11.62 -4.55 -12.19
CA SER A 97 11.35 -3.71 -11.04
C SER A 97 12.33 -3.97 -9.88
N ALA A 98 12.59 -5.23 -9.54
CA ALA A 98 13.52 -5.61 -8.49
C ALA A 98 14.95 -5.11 -8.79
N ALA A 99 15.43 -5.29 -10.04
CA ALA A 99 16.74 -4.78 -10.47
C ALA A 99 16.83 -3.25 -10.37
N THR A 100 15.73 -2.54 -10.70
CA THR A 100 15.68 -1.08 -10.53
C THR A 100 15.70 -0.69 -9.06
N MET A 101 14.90 -1.35 -8.21
CA MET A 101 14.87 -1.10 -6.76
C MET A 101 16.23 -1.36 -6.11
N GLU A 102 16.89 -2.45 -6.48
CA GLU A 102 18.23 -2.79 -5.98
C GLU A 102 19.27 -1.73 -6.35
N ARG A 103 19.30 -1.29 -7.62
CA ARG A 103 20.18 -0.20 -8.07
C ARG A 103 19.93 1.12 -7.32
N LEU A 104 18.69 1.35 -6.90
CA LEU A 104 18.30 2.51 -6.12
C LEU A 104 18.50 2.33 -4.60
N ASN A 105 19.08 1.21 -4.14
CA ASN A 105 19.22 0.84 -2.73
C ASN A 105 17.86 0.85 -1.95
N LEU A 106 16.81 0.36 -2.58
CA LEU A 106 15.45 0.28 -2.05
C LEU A 106 14.94 -1.17 -2.14
N VAL A 107 15.56 -2.08 -1.40
CA VAL A 107 15.20 -3.50 -1.44
C VAL A 107 14.01 -3.79 -0.53
N THR A 108 13.02 -4.52 -1.04
CA THR A 108 11.88 -5.03 -0.27
C THR A 108 11.39 -6.36 -0.82
N ASP A 109 10.90 -7.22 0.05
CA ASP A 109 10.25 -8.51 -0.26
C ASP A 109 8.72 -8.45 -0.08
N ALA A 110 8.19 -7.25 0.12
CA ALA A 110 6.76 -6.98 0.28
C ALA A 110 6.18 -6.33 -0.99
N PHE A 111 5.05 -6.84 -1.46
CA PHE A 111 4.41 -6.38 -2.70
C PHE A 111 2.94 -5.99 -2.48
N VAL A 112 2.57 -4.88 -3.09
CA VAL A 112 1.17 -4.45 -3.22
C VAL A 112 0.90 -4.17 -4.70
N PRO A 113 0.01 -4.91 -5.37
CA PRO A 113 -0.29 -4.64 -6.77
C PRO A 113 -1.00 -3.30 -6.94
N PRO A 114 -0.73 -2.54 -8.01
CA PRO A 114 -1.50 -1.36 -8.37
C PRO A 114 -3.01 -1.66 -8.37
N ARG A 115 -3.78 -0.72 -7.80
CA ARG A 115 -5.24 -0.87 -7.58
C ARG A 115 -5.63 -2.10 -6.73
N TRP A 116 -4.71 -2.65 -5.96
CA TRP A 116 -4.94 -3.79 -5.07
C TRP A 116 -5.39 -5.07 -5.78
N VAL A 117 -5.08 -5.24 -7.08
CA VAL A 117 -5.51 -6.39 -7.86
C VAL A 117 -4.33 -7.13 -8.45
N ALA A 118 -4.15 -8.39 -8.04
CA ALA A 118 -3.16 -9.32 -8.60
C ALA A 118 -3.85 -10.49 -9.31
N SER A 119 -3.33 -10.89 -10.46
CA SER A 119 -3.74 -12.15 -11.12
C SER A 119 -3.17 -13.37 -10.36
N PRO A 120 -3.73 -14.57 -10.56
CA PRO A 120 -3.11 -15.81 -10.09
C PRO A 120 -1.68 -15.99 -10.61
N GLY A 121 -1.41 -15.58 -11.85
CA GLY A 121 -0.08 -15.59 -12.45
C GLY A 121 0.90 -14.65 -11.71
N THR A 122 0.44 -13.47 -11.31
CA THR A 122 1.23 -12.54 -10.50
C THR A 122 1.58 -13.15 -9.14
N LEU A 123 0.63 -13.78 -8.45
CA LEU A 123 0.90 -14.42 -7.16
C LEU A 123 1.92 -15.56 -7.27
N LEU A 124 1.86 -16.33 -8.36
CA LEU A 124 2.85 -17.38 -8.65
C LEU A 124 4.24 -16.78 -8.90
N ALA A 125 4.31 -15.73 -9.71
CA ALA A 125 5.57 -15.04 -10.02
C ALA A 125 6.22 -14.43 -8.78
N LEU A 126 5.43 -13.82 -7.88
CA LEU A 126 5.91 -13.27 -6.61
C LEU A 126 6.55 -14.35 -5.72
N ARG A 127 5.91 -15.51 -5.59
CA ARG A 127 6.48 -16.65 -4.84
C ARG A 127 7.81 -17.11 -5.44
N HIS A 128 7.88 -17.27 -6.76
CA HIS A 128 9.11 -17.69 -7.43
C HIS A 128 10.24 -16.65 -7.34
N LYS A 129 9.91 -15.38 -7.14
CA LYS A 129 10.87 -14.30 -6.94
C LYS A 129 11.28 -14.10 -5.48
N GLY A 130 10.73 -14.88 -4.55
CA GLY A 130 11.07 -14.83 -3.13
C GLY A 130 10.37 -13.73 -2.34
N PHE A 131 9.31 -13.12 -2.89
CA PHE A 131 8.50 -12.19 -2.09
C PHE A 131 7.84 -12.93 -0.93
N THR A 132 7.88 -12.32 0.24
CA THR A 132 7.31 -12.89 1.46
C THR A 132 5.84 -12.58 1.63
N MET A 133 5.37 -11.47 1.07
CA MET A 133 3.97 -11.09 1.19
C MET A 133 3.41 -10.41 -0.06
N CYS A 134 2.09 -10.52 -0.22
CA CYS A 134 1.31 -9.73 -1.16
C CYS A 134 0.03 -9.23 -0.49
N ALA A 135 -0.20 -7.91 -0.50
CA ALA A 135 -1.45 -7.34 0.00
C ALA A 135 -2.38 -6.96 -1.16
N ASP A 136 -3.53 -7.59 -1.23
CA ASP A 136 -4.59 -7.32 -2.21
C ASP A 136 -5.79 -6.59 -1.59
N LEU A 137 -6.85 -6.37 -2.36
CA LEU A 137 -8.07 -5.67 -1.91
C LEU A 137 -8.70 -6.31 -0.68
N MET A 138 -8.65 -7.65 -0.55
CA MET A 138 -9.39 -8.42 0.45
C MET A 138 -8.53 -8.87 1.63
N GLY A 139 -7.20 -8.79 1.53
CA GLY A 139 -6.34 -9.27 2.60
C GLY A 139 -4.85 -9.10 2.36
N ILE A 140 -4.08 -9.65 3.28
CA ILE A 140 -2.63 -9.72 3.24
C ILE A 140 -2.27 -11.21 3.24
N ARG A 141 -1.56 -11.65 2.21
CA ARG A 141 -1.12 -13.03 2.03
C ARG A 141 0.33 -13.17 2.46
N ASP A 142 0.60 -14.04 3.39
CA ASP A 142 1.96 -14.58 3.58
C ASP A 142 2.22 -15.60 2.46
N LEU A 143 3.14 -15.27 1.57
CA LEU A 143 3.46 -16.11 0.41
C LEU A 143 4.31 -17.32 0.78
N ARG A 144 4.94 -17.33 1.97
CA ARG A 144 5.75 -18.46 2.48
C ARG A 144 4.87 -19.55 3.08
N THR A 145 3.86 -19.16 3.86
CA THR A 145 2.98 -20.09 4.58
C THR A 145 1.65 -20.32 3.86
N GLY A 146 1.26 -19.42 2.95
CA GLY A 146 -0.05 -19.41 2.32
C GLY A 146 -1.17 -18.81 3.19
N THR A 147 -0.85 -18.38 4.42
CA THR A 147 -1.82 -17.76 5.33
C THR A 147 -2.37 -16.46 4.75
N VAL A 148 -3.66 -16.22 4.94
CA VAL A 148 -4.33 -14.98 4.50
C VAL A 148 -4.95 -14.28 5.69
N HIS A 149 -4.41 -13.11 6.02
CA HIS A 149 -5.01 -12.21 7.01
C HIS A 149 -6.10 -11.38 6.33
N ARG A 150 -7.36 -11.73 6.58
CA ARG A 150 -8.52 -11.10 5.94
C ARG A 150 -8.76 -9.70 6.51
N GLY A 151 -8.96 -8.74 5.63
CA GLY A 151 -9.28 -7.35 5.96
C GLY A 151 -9.31 -6.53 4.68
N ARG A 152 -10.49 -6.08 4.28
CA ARG A 152 -10.63 -5.25 3.08
C ARG A 152 -9.92 -3.92 3.27
N VAL A 153 -9.16 -3.49 2.26
CA VAL A 153 -8.59 -2.14 2.25
C VAL A 153 -9.71 -1.11 2.10
N GLN A 154 -9.63 -0.06 2.88
CA GLN A 154 -10.55 1.07 2.89
C GLN A 154 -9.79 2.30 2.40
N GLY A 155 -10.39 3.06 1.52
CA GLY A 155 -9.82 4.26 0.92
C GLY A 155 -10.92 5.11 0.30
N PHE A 156 -10.51 6.13 -0.42
CA PHE A 156 -11.43 7.07 -1.06
C PHE A 156 -11.89 6.54 -2.42
N GLY A 157 -13.12 6.86 -2.79
CA GLY A 157 -13.66 6.59 -4.12
C GLY A 157 -13.39 7.72 -5.10
N PHE A 158 -13.87 7.53 -6.32
CA PHE A 158 -13.70 8.52 -7.38
C PHE A 158 -14.82 9.56 -7.35
N GLY A 159 -14.47 10.83 -7.58
CA GLY A 159 -15.39 11.93 -7.80
C GLY A 159 -15.60 12.85 -6.59
N GLU A 160 -15.44 14.14 -6.81
CA GLU A 160 -15.56 15.19 -5.79
C GLU A 160 -16.94 15.27 -5.17
N ARG A 161 -18.00 14.99 -5.97
CA ARG A 161 -19.39 15.03 -5.47
C ARG A 161 -19.70 13.97 -4.42
N THR A 162 -18.97 12.86 -4.43
CA THR A 162 -19.15 11.74 -3.49
C THR A 162 -18.13 11.76 -2.36
N GLU A 163 -17.22 12.72 -2.35
CA GLU A 163 -16.16 12.83 -1.35
C GLU A 163 -16.66 12.84 0.10
N PRO A 164 -17.66 13.66 0.49
CA PRO A 164 -18.15 13.66 1.86
C PRO A 164 -18.66 12.29 2.31
N TRP A 165 -19.31 11.57 1.40
CA TRP A 165 -19.79 10.22 1.66
C TRP A 165 -18.64 9.23 1.87
N TRP A 166 -17.58 9.31 1.05
CA TRP A 166 -16.39 8.45 1.19
C TRP A 166 -15.63 8.76 2.47
N CYS A 167 -15.50 10.04 2.84
CA CYS A 167 -14.90 10.46 4.10
C CYS A 167 -15.67 9.87 5.30
N PHE A 168 -16.99 10.03 5.31
CA PHE A 168 -17.84 9.45 6.34
C PHE A 168 -17.74 7.91 6.39
N ALA A 169 -17.79 7.25 5.24
CA ALA A 169 -17.72 5.80 5.14
C ALA A 169 -16.37 5.25 5.64
N LEU A 170 -15.26 5.97 5.40
CA LEU A 170 -13.93 5.60 5.88
C LEU A 170 -13.87 5.63 7.41
N VAL A 171 -14.29 6.73 8.03
CA VAL A 171 -14.29 6.90 9.49
C VAL A 171 -15.20 5.86 10.16
N MET A 172 -16.43 5.71 9.66
CA MET A 172 -17.38 4.75 10.21
C MET A 172 -16.94 3.30 10.00
N GLY A 173 -16.28 3.02 8.87
CA GLY A 173 -15.71 1.70 8.57
C GLY A 173 -14.57 1.35 9.53
N ALA A 174 -13.67 2.30 9.80
CA ALA A 174 -12.58 2.14 10.76
C ALA A 174 -13.12 1.92 12.18
N ALA A 175 -14.06 2.76 12.63
CA ALA A 175 -14.72 2.62 13.94
C ALA A 175 -15.40 1.25 14.13
N ARG A 176 -16.13 0.79 13.11
CA ARG A 176 -16.81 -0.52 13.16
C ARG A 176 -15.81 -1.68 13.19
N ALA A 177 -14.74 -1.59 12.39
CA ALA A 177 -13.71 -2.61 12.35
C ALA A 177 -12.93 -2.68 13.67
N ALA A 178 -12.55 -1.53 14.24
CA ALA A 178 -11.87 -1.43 15.53
C ALA A 178 -12.67 -2.06 16.66
N ARG A 179 -13.94 -1.68 16.80
CA ARG A 179 -14.84 -2.25 17.84
C ARG A 179 -15.04 -3.77 17.75
N ARG A 180 -14.83 -4.33 16.56
CA ARG A 180 -14.93 -5.79 16.33
C ARG A 180 -13.58 -6.51 16.43
N GLY A 181 -12.50 -5.81 16.74
CA GLY A 181 -11.15 -6.37 16.74
C GLY A 181 -10.66 -6.82 15.35
N ASN A 182 -11.24 -6.30 14.29
CA ASN A 182 -10.88 -6.68 12.92
C ASN A 182 -9.65 -5.91 12.42
N LEU A 183 -8.98 -6.48 11.43
CA LEU A 183 -7.88 -5.84 10.73
C LEU A 183 -8.36 -4.57 9.99
N ILE A 184 -7.76 -3.42 10.34
CA ILE A 184 -8.06 -2.13 9.72
C ILE A 184 -6.92 -1.79 8.76
N ARG A 185 -7.27 -1.58 7.49
CA ARG A 185 -6.34 -1.23 6.43
C ARG A 185 -6.84 0.05 5.75
N LEU A 186 -6.18 1.17 6.06
CA LEU A 186 -6.49 2.47 5.48
C LEU A 186 -5.49 2.75 4.36
N ALA A 187 -5.98 3.10 3.19
CA ALA A 187 -5.15 3.42 2.03
C ALA A 187 -5.52 4.81 1.48
N VAL A 188 -4.52 5.61 1.22
CA VAL A 188 -4.67 6.93 0.63
C VAL A 188 -3.67 7.09 -0.52
N ASP A 189 -4.11 7.77 -1.56
CA ASP A 189 -3.21 8.26 -2.60
C ASP A 189 -2.83 9.71 -2.31
N THR A 190 -1.60 10.10 -2.67
CA THR A 190 -1.13 11.48 -2.47
C THR A 190 -1.98 12.53 -3.17
N THR A 191 -2.69 12.16 -4.24
CA THR A 191 -3.66 13.04 -4.90
C THR A 191 -4.88 13.35 -4.02
N ASP A 192 -5.30 12.40 -3.18
CA ASP A 192 -6.39 12.63 -2.22
C ASP A 192 -5.97 13.60 -1.12
N LEU A 193 -4.68 13.60 -0.73
CA LEU A 193 -4.14 14.50 0.29
C LEU A 193 -4.12 15.98 -0.14
N ALA A 194 -4.30 16.27 -1.43
CA ALA A 194 -4.44 17.63 -1.92
C ALA A 194 -5.72 18.33 -1.40
N ARG A 195 -6.68 17.55 -0.92
CA ARG A 195 -7.97 18.01 -0.43
C ARG A 195 -8.04 17.83 1.09
N SER A 196 -8.58 18.82 1.79
CA SER A 196 -8.67 18.80 3.24
C SER A 196 -9.59 17.70 3.77
N GLY A 197 -10.70 17.43 3.09
CA GLY A 197 -11.68 16.42 3.49
C GLY A 197 -11.09 15.01 3.60
N PRO A 198 -10.51 14.43 2.55
CA PRO A 198 -9.87 13.12 2.59
C PRO A 198 -8.72 13.04 3.60
N ARG A 199 -7.88 14.08 3.68
CA ARG A 199 -6.78 14.13 4.66
C ARG A 199 -7.32 14.05 6.09
N GLN A 200 -8.29 14.88 6.44
CA GLN A 200 -8.88 14.89 7.78
C GLN A 200 -9.58 13.57 8.08
N ALA A 201 -10.37 13.05 7.15
CA ALA A 201 -11.07 11.78 7.34
C ALA A 201 -10.12 10.59 7.56
N LEU A 202 -8.93 10.59 6.92
CA LEU A 202 -7.91 9.59 7.18
C LEU A 202 -7.40 9.68 8.62
N LEU A 203 -7.07 10.90 9.10
CA LEU A 203 -6.58 11.12 10.46
C LEU A 203 -7.66 10.76 11.49
N ASP A 204 -8.91 11.17 11.28
CA ASP A 204 -10.05 10.80 12.13
C ASP A 204 -10.24 9.28 12.19
N ALA A 205 -10.10 8.59 11.06
CA ALA A 205 -10.17 7.13 11.00
C ALA A 205 -9.03 6.45 11.78
N VAL A 206 -7.84 7.03 11.78
CA VAL A 206 -6.70 6.59 12.58
C VAL A 206 -6.99 6.83 14.07
N ASP A 207 -7.38 8.04 14.42
CA ASP A 207 -7.61 8.44 15.82
C ASP A 207 -8.73 7.60 16.46
N ILE A 208 -9.83 7.36 15.73
CA ILE A 208 -10.91 6.51 16.24
C ILE A 208 -10.50 5.04 16.37
N ALA A 209 -9.64 4.54 15.47
CA ALA A 209 -9.11 3.18 15.58
C ALA A 209 -8.23 3.03 16.82
N LEU A 210 -7.33 3.99 17.08
CA LEU A 210 -6.48 4.03 18.27
C LEU A 210 -7.30 4.17 19.55
N HIS A 211 -8.33 5.03 19.54
CA HIS A 211 -9.26 5.20 20.69
C HIS A 211 -9.95 3.87 21.07
N HIS A 212 -10.26 3.03 20.10
CA HIS A 212 -10.81 1.69 20.34
C HIS A 212 -9.73 0.61 20.57
N GLY A 213 -8.49 0.97 20.87
CA GLY A 213 -7.42 0.06 21.26
C GLY A 213 -6.75 -0.69 20.10
N ALA A 214 -6.90 -0.22 18.86
CA ALA A 214 -6.18 -0.82 17.75
C ALA A 214 -4.66 -0.61 17.88
N SER A 215 -3.88 -1.67 17.69
CA SER A 215 -2.42 -1.58 17.63
C SER A 215 -1.96 -1.20 16.23
N ALA A 216 -1.11 -0.17 16.14
CA ALA A 216 -0.55 0.29 14.87
C ALA A 216 0.55 -0.67 14.37
N LEU A 217 0.49 -1.04 13.10
CA LEU A 217 1.42 -1.97 12.45
C LEU A 217 1.62 -1.60 10.99
N THR A 218 2.78 -1.95 10.44
CA THR A 218 3.00 -2.01 8.99
C THR A 218 2.53 -3.35 8.40
N TYR A 219 2.39 -3.42 7.08
CA TYR A 219 2.01 -4.66 6.40
C TYR A 219 3.03 -5.80 6.62
N PRO A 220 4.36 -5.58 6.44
CA PRO A 220 5.35 -6.61 6.70
C PRO A 220 5.39 -7.06 8.17
N ALA A 221 5.20 -6.14 9.12
CA ALA A 221 5.20 -6.48 10.54
C ALA A 221 4.07 -7.45 10.94
N LEU A 222 2.93 -7.42 10.24
CA LEU A 222 1.85 -8.39 10.47
C LEU A 222 2.28 -9.81 10.07
N VAL A 223 2.93 -9.95 8.93
CA VAL A 223 3.34 -11.26 8.38
C VAL A 223 4.56 -11.82 9.11
N SER A 224 5.42 -10.94 9.65
CA SER A 224 6.60 -11.33 10.43
C SER A 224 6.24 -11.77 11.87
N ARG A 225 5.09 -11.37 12.39
CA ARG A 225 4.62 -11.87 13.70
C ARG A 225 4.32 -13.36 13.59
N ARG A 226 5.13 -14.21 14.24
CA ARG A 226 4.76 -15.60 14.45
C ARG A 226 3.40 -15.63 15.13
N PRO A 227 2.43 -16.47 14.67
CA PRO A 227 1.22 -16.69 15.45
C PRO A 227 1.66 -17.13 16.84
N ALA A 228 1.16 -16.46 17.90
CA ALA A 228 1.32 -16.96 19.25
C ALA A 228 0.82 -18.41 19.21
N ARG A 229 1.68 -19.38 19.57
CA ARG A 229 1.25 -20.76 19.73
C ARG A 229 0.09 -20.70 20.72
N ALA A 230 -1.09 -21.10 20.26
CA ALA A 230 -2.18 -21.39 21.18
C ALA A 230 -1.68 -22.45 22.16
N ALA A 231 -1.62 -22.05 23.43
CA ALA A 231 -1.31 -22.94 24.53
C ALA A 231 -2.52 -23.82 24.81
#